data_193b36fce39afdb94f0130aac0a069c4
#
_entry.id   193b36fce39afdb94f0130aac0a069c4
#
_cell.length_a   1.000
_cell.length_b   1.000
_cell.length_c   1.000
_cell.angle_alpha   90.00
_cell.angle_beta   90.00
_cell.angle_gamma   90.00
#
_symmetry.space_group_name_H-M   'P 1'
#
loop_
_entity.id
_entity.type
_entity.pdbx_description
1 polymer ?
#
loop_
_entity_poly.entity_id
_entity_poly.type
_entity_poly.pdbx_seq_one_letter_code
_entity_poly.pdbx_strand_id
1 'polypeptide(L)'
;MTKTLEMLHDFVWGAPALVLTIGVGLYLSIRTGFAQFRLFPAAVRTFVRRFRPGSGGETGISPFQALCTALAATAGTGNLVGVAGAICIGGPGSIFWMWLCGLLGMATKYAEAALAVRYRVREGSEYLGGPMYMICHGMGEKWRWMGCVYSFFGIFAAFGVGNATQINSVISGVNGVLCRFGGGETPTGNLIMGIFLALLVGAMLLGGAKRIGQTAERLVPAVSAGYILLCVGVLLLRLDRVPGAFCLIFEGALSPRAATGGILGSAFQALRVGCSRGVFTNEAGMGTAAIAHGSAEVNHPAEQGMMGILEVFLDTILICTLTALVILCSGVTIPYGCDVGGELTTQAFTSVWGDWVSVLLAGALCCFAFATILGWGLYGIRCAWFLFGHRGMKLFALLQTVTVAVSAVLKTETVWLLAETVNGLMALPNLIALAYLSPELIRLTREYTKRTGTKPVEVTYAAFHQCKPLRTFSHEKVPSPGRCCKKEGQEDLSSEHRPARSAHP
;
A
#
# COMPACT_ATOMS: atom_id res chain seq x y z
N MET A 1 -19.85 -22.65 1.11
CA MET A 1 -18.73 -21.83 1.63
C MET A 1 -18.28 -20.77 0.61
N THR A 2 -17.97 -21.11 -0.62
CA THR A 2 -17.60 -20.18 -1.69
C THR A 2 -18.65 -19.09 -1.95
N LYS A 3 -19.94 -19.45 -2.11
CA LYS A 3 -21.02 -18.49 -2.35
C LYS A 3 -21.20 -17.44 -1.26
N THR A 4 -21.03 -17.81 0.01
CA THR A 4 -21.09 -16.85 1.14
C THR A 4 -19.88 -15.91 1.13
N LEU A 5 -18.71 -16.42 0.76
CA LEU A 5 -17.48 -15.64 0.63
C LEU A 5 -17.58 -14.67 -0.55
N GLU A 6 -18.13 -15.11 -1.68
CA GLU A 6 -18.40 -14.26 -2.84
C GLU A 6 -19.38 -13.12 -2.50
N MET A 7 -20.46 -13.42 -1.79
CA MET A 7 -21.39 -12.39 -1.32
C MET A 7 -20.72 -11.38 -0.39
N LEU A 8 -19.86 -11.84 0.52
CA LEU A 8 -19.13 -10.96 1.43
C LEU A 8 -18.11 -10.11 0.66
N HIS A 9 -17.37 -10.72 -0.29
CA HIS A 9 -16.44 -10.02 -1.17
C HIS A 9 -17.16 -8.94 -1.99
N ASP A 10 -18.30 -9.27 -2.61
CA ASP A 10 -19.08 -8.33 -3.40
C ASP A 10 -19.68 -7.19 -2.56
N PHE A 11 -20.00 -7.47 -1.29
CA PHE A 11 -20.41 -6.44 -0.36
C PHE A 11 -19.23 -5.51 0.03
N VAL A 12 -18.09 -6.09 0.36
CA VAL A 12 -16.90 -5.35 0.84
C VAL A 12 -16.28 -4.51 -0.29
N TRP A 13 -16.14 -5.09 -1.50
CA TRP A 13 -15.59 -4.38 -2.68
C TRP A 13 -16.66 -3.80 -3.61
N GLY A 14 -17.92 -3.89 -3.21
CA GLY A 14 -19.03 -3.27 -3.90
C GLY A 14 -19.11 -1.77 -3.67
N ALA A 15 -20.28 -1.21 -3.98
CA ALA A 15 -20.53 0.22 -3.85
C ALA A 15 -20.18 0.83 -2.47
N PRO A 16 -20.44 0.15 -1.31
CA PRO A 16 -20.17 0.76 0.00
C PRO A 16 -18.71 1.11 0.24
N ALA A 17 -17.78 0.18 -0.01
CA ALA A 17 -16.36 0.43 0.21
C ALA A 17 -15.77 1.41 -0.81
N LEU A 18 -16.17 1.30 -2.07
CA LEU A 18 -15.73 2.25 -3.11
C LEU A 18 -16.21 3.67 -2.80
N VAL A 19 -17.49 3.84 -2.43
CA VAL A 19 -18.04 5.14 -2.04
C VAL A 19 -17.32 5.70 -0.82
N LEU A 20 -17.04 4.86 0.18
CA LEU A 20 -16.31 5.29 1.37
C LEU A 20 -14.87 5.72 1.03
N THR A 21 -14.14 4.93 0.25
CA THR A 21 -12.75 5.23 -0.13
C THR A 21 -12.65 6.49 -0.98
N ILE A 22 -13.48 6.59 -2.03
CA ILE A 22 -13.54 7.76 -2.90
C ILE A 22 -14.04 8.98 -2.12
N GLY A 23 -15.07 8.79 -1.28
CA GLY A 23 -15.66 9.84 -0.44
C GLY A 23 -14.66 10.42 0.56
N VAL A 24 -13.91 9.57 1.26
CA VAL A 24 -12.85 10.01 2.18
C VAL A 24 -11.72 10.70 1.42
N GLY A 25 -11.29 10.16 0.27
CA GLY A 25 -10.27 10.79 -0.56
C GLY A 25 -10.69 12.17 -1.07
N LEU A 26 -11.93 12.33 -1.52
CA LEU A 26 -12.50 13.61 -1.92
C LEU A 26 -12.63 14.58 -0.73
N TYR A 27 -13.16 14.09 0.38
CA TYR A 27 -13.26 14.86 1.62
C TYR A 27 -11.91 15.40 2.07
N LEU A 28 -10.87 14.55 2.12
CA LEU A 28 -9.52 14.94 2.49
C LEU A 28 -8.91 15.91 1.47
N SER A 29 -9.14 15.71 0.17
CA SER A 29 -8.70 16.63 -0.88
C SER A 29 -9.26 18.04 -0.67
N ILE A 30 -10.56 18.16 -0.45
CA ILE A 30 -11.23 19.44 -0.20
C ILE A 30 -10.73 20.06 1.11
N ARG A 31 -10.71 19.28 2.19
CA ARG A 31 -10.34 19.75 3.53
C ARG A 31 -8.90 20.22 3.64
N THR A 32 -7.98 19.62 2.89
CA THR A 32 -6.57 20.03 2.86
C THR A 32 -6.29 21.11 1.79
N GLY A 33 -7.30 21.54 1.04
CA GLY A 33 -7.16 22.48 -0.07
C GLY A 33 -6.34 21.89 -1.20
N PHE A 34 -6.65 20.65 -1.58
CA PHE A 34 -5.98 19.90 -2.63
C PHE A 34 -4.46 19.81 -2.42
N ALA A 35 -4.06 19.43 -1.20
CA ALA A 35 -2.65 19.31 -0.80
C ALA A 35 -1.85 18.43 -1.77
N GLN A 36 -2.46 17.39 -2.33
CA GLN A 36 -1.81 16.48 -3.30
C GLN A 36 -1.27 17.20 -4.53
N PHE A 37 -1.93 18.26 -5.01
CA PHE A 37 -1.44 19.05 -6.14
C PHE A 37 -0.50 20.17 -5.70
N ARG A 38 -0.84 20.86 -4.62
CA ARG A 38 -0.07 22.00 -4.11
C ARG A 38 1.30 21.60 -3.58
N LEU A 39 1.38 20.47 -2.90
CA LEU A 39 2.62 19.98 -2.32
C LEU A 39 3.40 19.07 -3.28
N PHE A 40 2.82 18.68 -4.42
CA PHE A 40 3.47 17.81 -5.40
C PHE A 40 4.84 18.32 -5.88
N PRO A 41 5.01 19.60 -6.26
CA PRO A 41 6.33 20.12 -6.67
C PRO A 41 7.36 20.06 -5.54
N ALA A 42 6.92 20.28 -4.29
CA ALA A 42 7.79 20.15 -3.11
C ALA A 42 8.12 18.68 -2.83
N ALA A 43 7.16 17.77 -3.02
CA ALA A 43 7.35 16.33 -2.90
C ALA A 43 8.42 15.83 -3.89
N VAL A 44 8.29 16.17 -5.17
CA VAL A 44 9.27 15.82 -6.21
C VAL A 44 10.65 16.39 -5.90
N ARG A 45 10.73 17.66 -5.49
CA ARG A 45 12.01 18.29 -5.11
C ARG A 45 12.66 17.57 -3.93
N THR A 46 11.88 17.20 -2.92
CA THR A 46 12.37 16.48 -1.75
C THR A 46 12.83 15.07 -2.12
N PHE A 47 12.08 14.38 -2.97
CA PHE A 47 12.43 13.07 -3.51
C PHE A 47 13.78 13.12 -4.24
N VAL A 48 13.94 14.01 -5.23
CA VAL A 48 15.18 14.15 -6.00
C VAL A 48 16.39 14.47 -5.10
N ARG A 49 16.20 15.33 -4.09
CA ARG A 49 17.27 15.65 -3.12
C ARG A 49 17.68 14.46 -2.26
N ARG A 50 16.75 13.55 -1.95
CA ARG A 50 16.96 12.38 -1.08
C ARG A 50 17.21 11.08 -1.84
N PHE A 51 17.16 11.11 -3.18
CA PHE A 51 17.46 9.95 -4.03
C PHE A 51 18.92 9.48 -3.92
N ARG A 52 19.75 10.17 -3.12
CA ARG A 52 21.13 9.73 -2.85
C ARG A 52 21.08 8.60 -1.82
N PRO A 53 21.53 7.37 -2.21
CA PRO A 53 21.64 6.24 -1.27
C PRO A 53 22.52 6.63 -0.08
N GLY A 54 22.13 6.23 1.12
CA GLY A 54 22.94 6.43 2.34
C GLY A 54 22.66 7.72 3.12
N SER A 55 21.64 8.52 2.79
CA SER A 55 21.23 9.70 3.58
C SER A 55 20.39 9.36 4.84
N GLY A 56 20.32 8.10 5.23
CA GLY A 56 19.69 7.66 6.47
C GLY A 56 20.53 8.04 7.69
N GLY A 57 19.90 8.51 8.78
CA GLY A 57 20.53 8.64 10.07
C GLY A 57 21.12 7.31 10.55
N GLU A 58 22.12 7.35 11.40
CA GLU A 58 22.86 6.15 11.86
C GLU A 58 21.96 5.09 12.52
N THR A 59 20.78 5.45 12.99
CA THR A 59 19.93 4.62 13.84
C THR A 59 18.53 4.31 13.29
N GLY A 60 17.99 5.04 12.30
CA GLY A 60 16.60 4.93 11.84
C GLY A 60 16.40 4.62 10.37
N ILE A 61 15.13 4.50 9.98
CA ILE A 61 14.69 4.32 8.59
C ILE A 61 14.58 5.71 7.93
N SER A 62 15.26 5.91 6.80
CA SER A 62 15.16 7.18 6.07
C SER A 62 13.77 7.35 5.45
N PRO A 63 13.31 8.59 5.19
CA PRO A 63 12.08 8.86 4.47
C PRO A 63 12.00 8.18 3.10
N PHE A 64 13.14 8.05 2.42
CA PHE A 64 13.23 7.36 1.14
C PHE A 64 13.12 5.83 1.29
N GLN A 65 13.75 5.25 2.32
CA GLN A 65 13.59 3.83 2.63
C GLN A 65 12.14 3.48 2.98
N ALA A 66 11.46 4.34 3.75
CA ALA A 66 10.05 4.15 4.07
C ALA A 66 9.17 4.24 2.82
N LEU A 67 9.43 5.20 1.92
CA LEU A 67 8.76 5.29 0.62
C LEU A 67 9.01 4.04 -0.23
N CYS A 68 10.26 3.59 -0.36
CA CYS A 68 10.58 2.38 -1.12
C CYS A 68 9.95 1.12 -0.51
N THR A 69 9.82 1.06 0.82
CA THR A 69 9.15 -0.05 1.52
C THR A 69 7.64 -0.03 1.25
N ALA A 70 7.02 1.16 1.21
CA ALA A 70 5.62 1.31 0.84
C ALA A 70 5.40 0.97 -0.64
N LEU A 71 6.24 1.50 -1.54
CA LEU A 71 6.23 1.13 -2.95
C LEU A 71 6.52 -0.36 -3.18
N ALA A 72 7.33 -1.00 -2.35
CA ALA A 72 7.55 -2.44 -2.43
C ALA A 72 6.25 -3.23 -2.25
N ALA A 73 5.38 -2.79 -1.34
CA ALA A 73 4.10 -3.45 -1.10
C ALA A 73 3.08 -3.19 -2.21
N THR A 74 3.08 -1.99 -2.80
CA THR A 74 2.10 -1.55 -3.81
C THR A 74 2.54 -1.84 -5.24
N ALA A 75 3.79 -1.51 -5.59
CA ALA A 75 4.33 -1.75 -6.93
C ALA A 75 4.65 -3.24 -7.12
N GLY A 76 3.71 -4.00 -7.60
CA GLY A 76 3.79 -5.45 -7.70
C GLY A 76 2.97 -6.03 -8.84
N THR A 77 2.34 -7.14 -8.55
CA THR A 77 1.43 -7.82 -9.47
C THR A 77 0.24 -6.95 -9.88
N GLY A 78 -0.20 -6.02 -9.03
CA GLY A 78 -1.28 -5.08 -9.32
C GLY A 78 -1.03 -4.24 -10.57
N ASN A 79 0.18 -3.75 -10.77
CA ASN A 79 0.54 -2.89 -11.90
C ASN A 79 0.62 -3.63 -13.24
N LEU A 80 0.94 -4.91 -13.22
CA LEU A 80 1.07 -5.74 -14.44
C LEU A 80 -0.20 -6.54 -14.69
N VAL A 81 -0.63 -7.32 -13.70
CA VAL A 81 -1.77 -8.23 -13.77
C VAL A 81 -3.09 -7.50 -13.57
N GLY A 82 -3.17 -6.61 -12.56
CA GLY A 82 -4.38 -5.87 -12.23
C GLY A 82 -4.81 -4.89 -13.33
N VAL A 83 -3.87 -4.23 -14.01
CA VAL A 83 -4.15 -3.34 -15.15
C VAL A 83 -4.70 -4.12 -16.34
N ALA A 84 -4.09 -5.28 -16.66
CA ALA A 84 -4.59 -6.16 -17.71
C ALA A 84 -6.00 -6.64 -17.41
N GLY A 85 -6.27 -7.11 -16.19
CA GLY A 85 -7.60 -7.49 -15.73
C GLY A 85 -8.61 -6.33 -15.78
N ALA A 86 -8.18 -5.10 -15.42
CA ALA A 86 -9.04 -3.92 -15.54
C ALA A 86 -9.48 -3.66 -16.98
N ILE A 87 -8.57 -3.76 -17.95
CA ILE A 87 -8.87 -3.59 -19.37
C ILE A 87 -9.75 -4.73 -19.89
N CYS A 88 -9.48 -5.98 -19.50
CA CYS A 88 -10.26 -7.14 -19.95
C CYS A 88 -11.70 -7.11 -19.43
N ILE A 89 -11.90 -6.78 -18.15
CA ILE A 89 -13.23 -6.87 -17.50
C ILE A 89 -14.00 -5.56 -17.64
N GLY A 90 -13.36 -4.42 -17.44
CA GLY A 90 -13.99 -3.12 -17.44
C GLY A 90 -13.77 -2.29 -18.71
N GLY A 91 -13.00 -2.81 -19.68
CA GLY A 91 -12.63 -2.10 -20.89
C GLY A 91 -11.57 -1.02 -20.68
N PRO A 92 -11.10 -0.36 -21.76
CA PRO A 92 -10.09 0.70 -21.69
C PRO A 92 -10.48 1.87 -20.78
N GLY A 93 -11.78 2.17 -20.69
CA GLY A 93 -12.32 3.22 -19.82
C GLY A 93 -12.01 3.04 -18.34
N SER A 94 -11.71 1.82 -17.88
CA SER A 94 -11.31 1.55 -16.50
C SER A 94 -10.06 2.33 -16.10
N ILE A 95 -9.16 2.59 -17.04
CA ILE A 95 -7.91 3.33 -16.79
C ILE A 95 -8.18 4.78 -16.39
N PHE A 96 -9.15 5.43 -17.02
CA PHE A 96 -9.59 6.77 -16.60
C PHE A 96 -10.05 6.80 -15.14
N TRP A 97 -10.84 5.82 -14.73
CA TRP A 97 -11.33 5.71 -13.35
C TRP A 97 -10.23 5.33 -12.37
N MET A 98 -9.24 4.54 -12.81
CA MET A 98 -8.02 4.30 -12.02
C MET A 98 -7.25 5.61 -11.78
N TRP A 99 -7.12 6.49 -12.79
CA TRP A 99 -6.48 7.80 -12.61
C TRP A 99 -7.22 8.67 -11.59
N LEU A 100 -8.55 8.75 -11.71
CA LEU A 100 -9.35 9.53 -10.76
C LEU A 100 -9.20 9.00 -9.33
N CYS A 101 -9.26 7.68 -9.18
CA CYS A 101 -9.03 7.01 -7.91
C CYS A 101 -7.61 7.27 -7.37
N GLY A 102 -6.60 7.22 -8.23
CA GLY A 102 -5.22 7.55 -7.87
C GLY A 102 -5.06 9.00 -7.41
N LEU A 103 -5.65 9.97 -8.13
CA LEU A 103 -5.59 11.39 -7.76
C LEU A 103 -6.22 11.66 -6.38
N LEU A 104 -7.34 11.01 -6.06
CA LEU A 104 -7.97 11.08 -4.74
C LEU A 104 -7.17 10.29 -3.70
N GLY A 105 -6.62 9.14 -4.11
CA GLY A 105 -5.75 8.29 -3.30
C GLY A 105 -4.49 9.00 -2.84
N MET A 106 -3.93 9.92 -3.64
CA MET A 106 -2.79 10.76 -3.24
C MET A 106 -3.09 11.58 -1.99
N ALA A 107 -4.32 12.11 -1.85
CA ALA A 107 -4.72 12.85 -0.64
C ALA A 107 -4.90 11.91 0.56
N THR A 108 -5.44 10.72 0.32
CA THR A 108 -5.62 9.69 1.34
C THR A 108 -4.26 9.21 1.87
N LYS A 109 -3.32 8.88 0.98
CA LYS A 109 -1.95 8.48 1.34
C LYS A 109 -1.17 9.59 2.06
N TYR A 110 -1.36 10.84 1.63
CA TYR A 110 -0.82 11.99 2.36
C TYR A 110 -1.29 12.01 3.81
N ALA A 111 -2.58 11.78 4.03
CA ALA A 111 -3.18 11.73 5.35
C ALA A 111 -2.65 10.54 6.17
N GLU A 112 -2.63 9.35 5.58
CA GLU A 112 -2.12 8.12 6.20
C GLU A 112 -0.68 8.29 6.69
N ALA A 113 0.21 8.74 5.81
CA ALA A 113 1.62 8.88 6.13
C ALA A 113 1.87 10.00 7.16
N ALA A 114 1.21 11.16 7.00
CA ALA A 114 1.37 12.27 7.94
C ALA A 114 0.84 11.94 9.35
N LEU A 115 -0.35 11.33 9.44
CA LEU A 115 -0.95 10.95 10.72
C LEU A 115 -0.21 9.78 11.37
N ALA A 116 0.31 8.83 10.59
CA ALA A 116 1.13 7.75 11.13
C ALA A 116 2.41 8.26 11.80
N VAL A 117 3.08 9.24 11.20
CA VAL A 117 4.23 9.92 11.82
C VAL A 117 3.82 10.73 13.05
N ARG A 118 2.65 11.38 13.03
CA ARG A 118 2.15 12.20 14.14
C ARG A 118 1.87 11.38 15.39
N TYR A 119 1.30 10.18 15.22
CA TYR A 119 0.83 9.34 16.31
C TYR A 119 1.69 8.08 16.55
N ARG A 120 2.88 8.02 15.94
CA ARG A 120 3.83 6.93 16.17
C ARG A 120 4.35 6.91 17.59
N VAL A 121 4.73 5.73 18.05
CA VAL A 121 5.41 5.52 19.32
C VAL A 121 6.86 5.14 19.09
N ARG A 122 7.72 5.41 20.06
CA ARG A 122 9.11 4.95 20.03
C ARG A 122 9.26 3.78 20.99
N GLU A 123 9.77 2.67 20.47
CA GLU A 123 10.08 1.49 21.28
C GLU A 123 11.53 1.07 20.99
N GLY A 124 12.39 1.27 22.00
CA GLY A 124 13.83 1.12 21.82
C GLY A 124 14.39 2.13 20.81
N SER A 125 15.01 1.61 19.75
CA SER A 125 15.58 2.39 18.66
C SER A 125 14.61 2.58 17.48
N GLU A 126 13.42 1.95 17.50
CA GLU A 126 12.50 1.94 16.37
C GLU A 126 11.28 2.84 16.59
N TYR A 127 10.78 3.41 15.51
CA TYR A 127 9.47 4.06 15.48
C TYR A 127 8.42 3.07 14.99
N LEU A 128 7.30 2.97 15.72
CA LEU A 128 6.16 2.14 15.42
C LEU A 128 4.97 3.04 15.08
N GLY A 129 4.55 3.01 13.83
CA GLY A 129 3.40 3.77 13.34
C GLY A 129 2.38 2.86 12.64
N GLY A 130 1.31 3.46 12.17
CA GLY A 130 0.25 2.79 11.44
C GLY A 130 -1.13 3.07 12.02
N PRO A 131 -2.21 2.60 11.37
CA PRO A 131 -3.58 2.89 11.77
C PRO A 131 -3.90 2.49 13.21
N MET A 132 -3.37 1.36 13.71
CA MET A 132 -3.58 0.93 15.08
C MET A 132 -3.09 1.95 16.11
N TYR A 133 -1.95 2.60 15.85
CA TYR A 133 -1.42 3.66 16.73
C TYR A 133 -2.16 4.98 16.54
N MET A 134 -2.55 5.32 15.29
CA MET A 134 -3.37 6.50 14.99
C MET A 134 -4.72 6.42 15.71
N ILE A 135 -5.35 5.25 15.73
CA ILE A 135 -6.61 5.00 16.41
C ILE A 135 -6.43 5.14 17.92
N CYS A 136 -5.46 4.45 18.53
CA CYS A 136 -5.27 4.46 19.98
C CYS A 136 -4.86 5.83 20.51
N HIS A 137 -3.91 6.50 19.86
CA HIS A 137 -3.37 7.77 20.36
C HIS A 137 -4.06 9.02 19.80
N GLY A 138 -4.67 8.90 18.62
CA GLY A 138 -5.38 10.00 17.97
C GLY A 138 -6.86 10.08 18.34
N MET A 139 -7.56 8.94 18.37
CA MET A 139 -8.97 8.89 18.72
C MET A 139 -9.21 8.61 20.21
N GLY A 140 -8.20 8.04 20.89
CA GLY A 140 -8.20 7.74 22.33
C GLY A 140 -8.41 6.27 22.66
N GLU A 141 -8.04 5.86 23.89
CA GLU A 141 -7.99 4.46 24.35
C GLU A 141 -9.34 3.71 24.21
N LYS A 142 -10.46 4.39 24.31
CA LYS A 142 -11.79 3.80 24.09
C LYS A 142 -11.97 3.18 22.72
N TRP A 143 -11.19 3.61 21.72
CA TRP A 143 -11.21 3.11 20.35
C TRP A 143 -10.16 2.02 20.07
N ARG A 144 -9.41 1.60 21.09
CA ARG A 144 -8.35 0.59 20.94
C ARG A 144 -8.86 -0.72 20.29
N TRP A 145 -10.10 -1.10 20.57
CA TRP A 145 -10.71 -2.28 19.94
C TRP A 145 -10.67 -2.21 18.40
N MET A 146 -10.89 -1.01 17.82
CA MET A 146 -10.85 -0.81 16.38
C MET A 146 -9.42 -0.95 15.84
N GLY A 147 -8.40 -0.52 16.60
CA GLY A 147 -6.99 -0.79 16.29
C GLY A 147 -6.64 -2.28 16.35
N CYS A 148 -7.25 -3.02 17.28
CA CYS A 148 -7.11 -4.48 17.35
C CYS A 148 -7.76 -5.16 16.15
N VAL A 149 -8.96 -4.72 15.74
CA VAL A 149 -9.66 -5.23 14.54
C VAL A 149 -8.82 -4.97 13.27
N TYR A 150 -8.29 -3.75 13.12
CA TYR A 150 -7.38 -3.44 12.03
C TYR A 150 -6.18 -4.39 11.98
N SER A 151 -5.51 -4.57 13.12
CA SER A 151 -4.31 -5.40 13.21
C SER A 151 -4.60 -6.89 12.99
N PHE A 152 -5.77 -7.36 13.44
CA PHE A 152 -6.23 -8.72 13.18
C PHE A 152 -6.37 -8.98 11.68
N PHE A 153 -7.12 -8.13 10.96
CA PHE A 153 -7.25 -8.26 9.52
C PHE A 153 -5.91 -8.03 8.80
N GLY A 154 -5.06 -7.14 9.29
CA GLY A 154 -3.73 -6.89 8.73
C GLY A 154 -2.81 -8.12 8.75
N ILE A 155 -2.89 -8.96 9.78
CA ILE A 155 -2.17 -10.23 9.84
C ILE A 155 -2.64 -11.18 8.73
N PHE A 156 -3.95 -11.35 8.57
CA PHE A 156 -4.50 -12.25 7.56
C PHE A 156 -4.30 -11.71 6.12
N ALA A 157 -4.42 -10.40 5.93
CA ALA A 157 -4.12 -9.77 4.64
C ALA A 157 -2.65 -9.97 4.23
N ALA A 158 -1.71 -9.93 5.18
CA ALA A 158 -0.31 -10.20 4.90
C ALA A 158 -0.06 -11.64 4.45
N PHE A 159 -0.77 -12.63 5.00
CA PHE A 159 -0.70 -14.02 4.51
C PHE A 159 -1.35 -14.20 3.12
N GLY A 160 -2.43 -13.48 2.84
CA GLY A 160 -3.17 -13.55 1.59
C GLY A 160 -2.55 -12.70 0.49
N VAL A 161 -2.95 -11.41 0.43
CA VAL A 161 -2.52 -10.44 -0.61
C VAL A 161 -1.01 -10.24 -0.61
N GLY A 162 -0.43 -10.16 0.58
CA GLY A 162 1.00 -9.90 0.74
C GLY A 162 1.89 -11.11 0.48
N ASN A 163 1.36 -12.32 0.41
CA ASN A 163 2.16 -13.53 0.30
C ASN A 163 1.63 -14.50 -0.75
N ALA A 164 0.50 -15.15 -0.51
CA ALA A 164 0.01 -16.24 -1.35
C ALA A 164 -0.24 -15.79 -2.80
N THR A 165 -0.85 -14.62 -3.00
CA THR A 165 -1.12 -14.09 -4.34
C THR A 165 0.18 -13.75 -5.08
N GLN A 166 1.19 -13.26 -4.37
CA GLN A 166 2.49 -12.91 -4.96
C GLN A 166 3.24 -14.14 -5.42
N ILE A 167 3.29 -15.18 -4.57
CA ILE A 167 3.94 -16.46 -4.92
C ILE A 167 3.27 -17.11 -6.13
N ASN A 168 1.94 -17.14 -6.16
CA ASN A 168 1.19 -17.68 -7.28
C ASN A 168 1.51 -16.93 -8.60
N SER A 169 1.63 -15.61 -8.53
CA SER A 169 1.99 -14.79 -9.70
C SER A 169 3.41 -15.06 -10.17
N VAL A 170 4.37 -15.23 -9.25
CA VAL A 170 5.75 -15.64 -9.59
C VAL A 170 5.76 -16.98 -10.31
N ILE A 171 5.08 -17.97 -9.73
CA ILE A 171 5.02 -19.33 -10.29
C ILE A 171 4.37 -19.32 -11.67
N SER A 172 3.23 -18.63 -11.82
CA SER A 172 2.57 -18.49 -13.12
C SER A 172 3.46 -17.80 -14.16
N GLY A 173 4.15 -16.70 -13.75
CA GLY A 173 5.06 -15.97 -14.63
C GLY A 173 6.26 -16.82 -15.09
N VAL A 174 6.89 -17.57 -14.19
CA VAL A 174 8.04 -18.42 -14.51
C VAL A 174 7.59 -19.62 -15.35
N ASN A 175 6.48 -20.27 -15.00
CA ASN A 175 5.93 -21.37 -15.79
C ASN A 175 5.54 -20.92 -17.20
N GLY A 176 4.97 -19.71 -17.34
CA GLY A 176 4.67 -19.12 -18.65
C GLY A 176 5.93 -18.97 -19.53
N VAL A 177 7.05 -18.57 -18.94
CA VAL A 177 8.34 -18.54 -19.66
C VAL A 177 8.81 -19.94 -20.01
N LEU A 178 8.80 -20.87 -19.05
CA LEU A 178 9.22 -22.26 -19.31
C LEU A 178 8.42 -22.89 -20.45
N CYS A 179 7.10 -22.77 -20.45
CA CYS A 179 6.23 -23.27 -21.51
C CYS A 179 6.55 -22.63 -22.86
N ARG A 180 6.86 -21.33 -22.91
CA ARG A 180 7.20 -20.61 -24.14
C ARG A 180 8.51 -21.09 -24.77
N PHE A 181 9.46 -21.55 -23.97
CA PHE A 181 10.74 -22.09 -24.43
C PHE A 181 10.79 -23.64 -24.48
N GLY A 182 9.62 -24.28 -24.52
CA GLY A 182 9.51 -25.75 -24.73
C GLY A 182 9.65 -26.58 -23.44
N GLY A 183 9.69 -25.95 -22.30
CA GLY A 183 9.58 -26.60 -20.99
C GLY A 183 8.14 -26.87 -20.59
N GLY A 184 7.93 -27.42 -19.40
CA GLY A 184 6.62 -27.67 -18.82
C GLY A 184 6.55 -27.30 -17.35
N GLU A 185 5.33 -27.05 -16.89
CA GLU A 185 5.04 -26.88 -15.49
C GLU A 185 5.19 -28.21 -14.74
N THR A 186 5.91 -28.18 -13.61
CA THR A 186 6.04 -29.33 -12.72
C THR A 186 5.76 -28.95 -11.27
N PRO A 187 4.92 -29.71 -10.53
CA PRO A 187 4.65 -29.45 -9.12
C PRO A 187 5.92 -29.40 -8.26
N THR A 188 6.90 -30.27 -8.60
CA THR A 188 8.21 -30.28 -7.91
C THR A 188 9.00 -29.00 -8.16
N GLY A 189 9.01 -28.47 -9.40
CA GLY A 189 9.65 -27.21 -9.74
C GLY A 189 9.03 -26.03 -9.00
N ASN A 190 7.70 -26.00 -8.94
CA ASN A 190 6.95 -24.97 -8.18
C ASN A 190 7.30 -25.02 -6.69
N LEU A 191 7.38 -26.22 -6.09
CA LEU A 191 7.76 -26.38 -4.68
C LEU A 191 9.21 -25.93 -4.42
N ILE A 192 10.17 -26.31 -5.28
CA ILE A 192 11.57 -25.89 -5.15
C ILE A 192 11.67 -24.36 -5.20
N MET A 193 10.97 -23.72 -6.14
CA MET A 193 10.90 -22.26 -6.25
C MET A 193 10.29 -21.62 -4.99
N GLY A 194 9.21 -22.19 -4.47
CA GLY A 194 8.57 -21.75 -3.23
C GLY A 194 9.51 -21.86 -2.03
N ILE A 195 10.23 -22.96 -1.87
CA ILE A 195 11.22 -23.15 -0.79
C ILE A 195 12.36 -22.14 -0.93
N PHE A 196 12.90 -21.94 -2.13
CA PHE A 196 13.95 -20.95 -2.38
C PHE A 196 13.51 -19.54 -1.97
N LEU A 197 12.32 -19.10 -2.40
CA LEU A 197 11.76 -17.82 -2.04
C LEU A 197 11.48 -17.72 -0.53
N ALA A 198 10.99 -18.80 0.10
CA ALA A 198 10.77 -18.84 1.55
C ALA A 198 12.06 -18.63 2.34
N LEU A 199 13.15 -19.23 1.93
CA LEU A 199 14.47 -19.04 2.57
C LEU A 199 14.95 -17.59 2.43
N LEU A 200 14.80 -16.99 1.25
CA LEU A 200 15.15 -15.58 1.03
C LEU A 200 14.29 -14.65 1.88
N VAL A 201 12.98 -14.85 1.89
CA VAL A 201 12.03 -14.04 2.68
C VAL A 201 12.33 -14.19 4.18
N GLY A 202 12.49 -15.41 4.68
CA GLY A 202 12.82 -15.68 6.08
C GLY A 202 14.10 -14.98 6.51
N ALA A 203 15.16 -15.06 5.70
CA ALA A 203 16.44 -14.38 5.97
C ALA A 203 16.27 -12.85 6.02
N MET A 204 15.38 -12.26 5.21
CA MET A 204 15.11 -10.81 5.22
C MET A 204 14.26 -10.41 6.43
N LEU A 205 13.19 -11.14 6.75
CA LEU A 205 12.29 -10.84 7.87
C LEU A 205 13.04 -10.93 9.23
N LEU A 206 13.95 -11.85 9.39
CA LEU A 206 14.81 -11.95 10.57
C LEU A 206 15.71 -10.72 10.77
N GLY A 207 16.03 -9.99 9.70
CA GLY A 207 16.81 -8.75 9.76
C GLY A 207 16.01 -7.50 10.16
N GLY A 208 14.70 -7.63 10.37
CA GLY A 208 13.81 -6.56 10.80
C GLY A 208 13.59 -5.45 9.79
N ALA A 209 12.91 -4.37 10.24
CA ALA A 209 12.47 -3.28 9.37
C ALA A 209 13.62 -2.55 8.64
N LYS A 210 14.78 -2.42 9.28
CA LYS A 210 15.95 -1.76 8.67
C LYS A 210 16.46 -2.53 7.46
N ARG A 211 16.56 -3.87 7.55
CA ARG A 211 17.03 -4.71 6.45
C ARG A 211 16.02 -4.75 5.31
N ILE A 212 14.73 -4.81 5.62
CA ILE A 212 13.64 -4.72 4.64
C ILE A 212 13.73 -3.39 3.90
N GLY A 213 13.85 -2.25 4.61
CA GLY A 213 13.98 -0.93 4.03
C GLY A 213 15.20 -0.79 3.11
N GLN A 214 16.37 -1.30 3.52
CA GLN A 214 17.59 -1.30 2.71
C GLN A 214 17.46 -2.14 1.43
N THR A 215 16.75 -3.26 1.51
CA THR A 215 16.49 -4.10 0.33
C THR A 215 15.51 -3.41 -0.61
N ALA A 216 14.42 -2.86 -0.09
CA ALA A 216 13.43 -2.13 -0.88
C ALA A 216 14.02 -0.89 -1.55
N GLU A 217 14.88 -0.13 -0.86
CA GLU A 217 15.55 1.06 -1.39
C GLU A 217 16.40 0.78 -2.63
N ARG A 218 16.97 -0.41 -2.75
CA ARG A 218 17.78 -0.81 -3.92
C ARG A 218 16.96 -1.49 -5.00
N LEU A 219 16.11 -2.43 -4.58
CA LEU A 219 15.38 -3.30 -5.48
C LEU A 219 14.27 -2.56 -6.23
N VAL A 220 13.42 -1.83 -5.48
CA VAL A 220 12.22 -1.22 -6.08
C VAL A 220 12.53 -0.16 -7.12
N PRO A 221 13.43 0.81 -6.88
CA PRO A 221 13.77 1.80 -7.91
C PRO A 221 14.44 1.17 -9.14
N ALA A 222 15.30 0.15 -8.94
CA ALA A 222 16.00 -0.51 -10.04
C ALA A 222 15.04 -1.26 -10.95
N VAL A 223 14.13 -2.07 -10.36
CA VAL A 223 13.14 -2.86 -11.13
C VAL A 223 12.11 -1.95 -11.79
N SER A 224 11.61 -0.92 -11.06
CA SER A 224 10.67 0.05 -11.62
C SER A 224 11.28 0.83 -12.77
N ALA A 225 12.53 1.28 -12.66
CA ALA A 225 13.22 1.97 -13.75
C ALA A 225 13.39 1.05 -14.98
N GLY A 226 13.80 -0.20 -14.79
CA GLY A 226 13.89 -1.20 -15.86
C GLY A 226 12.54 -1.43 -16.54
N TYR A 227 11.47 -1.60 -15.77
CA TYR A 227 10.12 -1.76 -16.29
C TYR A 227 9.63 -0.53 -17.06
N ILE A 228 9.84 0.67 -16.52
CA ILE A 228 9.50 1.94 -17.19
C ILE A 228 10.26 2.06 -18.52
N LEU A 229 11.54 1.72 -18.55
CA LEU A 229 12.33 1.76 -19.79
C LEU A 229 11.79 0.78 -20.84
N LEU A 230 11.39 -0.42 -20.44
CA LEU A 230 10.76 -1.39 -21.36
C LEU A 230 9.43 -0.83 -21.90
N CYS A 231 8.58 -0.25 -21.05
CA CYS A 231 7.33 0.38 -21.47
C CYS A 231 7.56 1.53 -22.45
N VAL A 232 8.44 2.45 -22.09
CA VAL A 232 8.79 3.61 -22.96
C VAL A 232 9.31 3.12 -24.30
N GLY A 233 10.15 2.08 -24.32
CA GLY A 233 10.62 1.47 -25.57
C GLY A 233 9.49 0.96 -26.48
N VAL A 234 8.48 0.27 -25.91
CA VAL A 234 7.28 -0.14 -26.68
C VAL A 234 6.54 1.07 -27.23
N LEU A 235 6.32 2.09 -26.39
CA LEU A 235 5.58 3.28 -26.80
C LEU A 235 6.30 4.09 -27.86
N LEU A 236 7.63 4.18 -27.83
CA LEU A 236 8.42 4.83 -28.87
C LEU A 236 8.33 4.10 -30.21
N LEU A 237 8.28 2.75 -30.18
CA LEU A 237 8.11 1.92 -31.39
C LEU A 237 6.67 1.92 -31.93
N ARG A 238 5.70 2.32 -31.13
CA ARG A 238 4.26 2.39 -31.46
C ARG A 238 3.66 3.78 -31.23
N LEU A 239 4.45 4.82 -31.44
CA LEU A 239 4.08 6.19 -31.13
C LEU A 239 2.83 6.65 -31.90
N ASP A 240 2.65 6.12 -33.12
CA ASP A 240 1.47 6.32 -33.98
C ASP A 240 0.15 5.89 -33.31
N ARG A 241 0.19 4.89 -32.42
CA ARG A 241 -1.01 4.33 -31.75
C ARG A 241 -1.34 5.02 -30.43
N VAL A 242 -0.41 5.77 -29.84
CA VAL A 242 -0.62 6.42 -28.52
C VAL A 242 -1.83 7.36 -28.50
N PRO A 243 -2.04 8.26 -29.49
CA PRO A 243 -3.25 9.10 -29.49
C PRO A 243 -4.55 8.29 -29.52
N GLY A 244 -4.59 7.22 -30.33
CA GLY A 244 -5.73 6.31 -30.40
C GLY A 244 -6.00 5.58 -29.08
N ALA A 245 -4.95 5.18 -28.36
CA ALA A 245 -5.09 4.55 -27.04
C ALA A 245 -5.73 5.50 -26.01
N PHE A 246 -5.33 6.78 -26.00
CA PHE A 246 -5.99 7.78 -25.16
C PHE A 246 -7.47 8.00 -25.56
N CYS A 247 -7.78 8.08 -26.85
CA CYS A 247 -9.16 8.16 -27.31
C CYS A 247 -10.00 6.98 -26.78
N LEU A 248 -9.49 5.75 -26.90
CA LEU A 248 -10.17 4.55 -26.36
C LEU A 248 -10.42 4.64 -24.85
N ILE A 249 -9.48 5.17 -24.08
CA ILE A 249 -9.62 5.34 -22.62
C ILE A 249 -10.75 6.35 -22.33
N PHE A 250 -10.73 7.52 -22.96
CA PHE A 250 -11.74 8.57 -22.71
C PHE A 250 -13.12 8.19 -23.24
N GLU A 251 -13.20 7.61 -24.43
CA GLU A 251 -14.46 7.14 -25.00
C GLU A 251 -15.07 6.00 -24.18
N GLY A 252 -14.25 5.03 -23.75
CA GLY A 252 -14.69 3.92 -22.90
C GLY A 252 -15.16 4.36 -21.51
N ALA A 253 -14.66 5.50 -21.00
CA ALA A 253 -15.06 6.03 -19.70
C ALA A 253 -16.29 6.93 -19.75
N LEU A 254 -16.42 7.76 -20.78
CA LEU A 254 -17.33 8.92 -20.81
C LEU A 254 -18.41 8.85 -21.90
N SER A 255 -18.32 7.91 -22.86
CA SER A 255 -19.27 7.82 -23.96
C SER A 255 -20.66 7.35 -23.49
N PRO A 256 -21.74 7.99 -23.96
CA PRO A 256 -23.11 7.51 -23.72
C PRO A 256 -23.36 6.09 -24.25
N ARG A 257 -22.66 5.68 -25.31
CA ARG A 257 -22.73 4.31 -25.84
C ARG A 257 -22.15 3.27 -24.89
N ALA A 258 -21.15 3.64 -24.08
CA ALA A 258 -20.66 2.81 -22.99
C ALA A 258 -21.72 2.65 -21.88
N ALA A 259 -22.66 3.59 -21.76
CA ALA A 259 -23.74 3.55 -20.77
C ALA A 259 -24.98 2.75 -21.24
N THR A 260 -25.19 2.53 -22.56
CA THR A 260 -26.41 1.93 -23.11
C THR A 260 -26.32 0.44 -23.44
N GLY A 261 -25.21 -0.23 -23.08
CA GLY A 261 -25.17 -1.69 -23.05
C GLY A 261 -24.81 -2.37 -24.38
N GLY A 262 -23.58 -2.65 -24.55
CA GLY A 262 -23.09 -3.81 -25.30
C GLY A 262 -22.37 -4.74 -24.33
N ILE A 263 -22.04 -5.92 -24.75
CA ILE A 263 -21.35 -6.99 -23.99
C ILE A 263 -20.01 -6.52 -23.33
N LEU A 264 -19.51 -5.33 -23.65
CA LEU A 264 -18.22 -4.75 -23.25
C LEU A 264 -18.32 -3.66 -22.18
N GLY A 265 -19.29 -3.76 -21.31
CA GLY A 265 -19.29 -2.96 -20.09
C GLY A 265 -19.93 -1.57 -20.24
N SER A 266 -20.97 -1.34 -19.48
CA SER A 266 -21.50 -0.01 -19.23
C SER A 266 -20.37 0.88 -18.66
N ALA A 267 -20.46 2.20 -18.78
CA ALA A 267 -19.58 3.15 -18.09
C ALA A 267 -19.51 2.86 -16.58
N PHE A 268 -20.56 2.30 -16.02
CA PHE A 268 -20.63 1.82 -14.64
C PHE A 268 -19.66 0.65 -14.38
N GLN A 269 -19.53 -0.32 -15.31
CA GLN A 269 -18.57 -1.42 -15.20
C GLN A 269 -17.14 -0.87 -15.22
N ALA A 270 -16.83 0.03 -16.15
CA ALA A 270 -15.52 0.68 -16.22
C ALA A 270 -15.20 1.44 -14.93
N LEU A 271 -16.16 2.18 -14.38
CA LEU A 271 -16.01 2.87 -13.09
C LEU A 271 -15.78 1.89 -11.95
N ARG A 272 -16.64 0.86 -11.81
CA ARG A 272 -16.53 -0.13 -10.73
C ARG A 272 -15.18 -0.83 -10.76
N VAL A 273 -14.80 -1.35 -11.92
CA VAL A 273 -13.54 -2.10 -12.09
C VAL A 273 -12.34 -1.18 -11.96
N GLY A 274 -12.37 -0.01 -12.61
CA GLY A 274 -11.28 0.96 -12.54
C GLY A 274 -11.02 1.46 -11.12
N CYS A 275 -12.05 1.80 -10.36
CA CYS A 275 -11.90 2.22 -8.97
C CYS A 275 -11.43 1.07 -8.07
N SER A 276 -12.01 -0.13 -8.22
CA SER A 276 -11.61 -1.30 -7.43
C SER A 276 -10.14 -1.66 -7.67
N ARG A 277 -9.72 -1.77 -8.93
CA ARG A 277 -8.33 -2.08 -9.29
C ARG A 277 -7.38 -0.93 -8.95
N GLY A 278 -7.83 0.32 -9.05
CA GLY A 278 -7.06 1.50 -8.62
C GLY A 278 -6.74 1.46 -7.13
N VAL A 279 -7.75 1.25 -6.27
CA VAL A 279 -7.56 1.11 -4.81
C VAL A 279 -6.70 -0.10 -4.48
N PHE A 280 -6.94 -1.24 -5.14
CA PHE A 280 -6.16 -2.46 -4.92
C PHE A 280 -4.68 -2.24 -5.24
N THR A 281 -4.36 -1.50 -6.30
CA THR A 281 -2.98 -1.26 -6.74
C THR A 281 -2.25 -0.30 -5.81
N ASN A 282 -2.85 0.87 -5.48
CA ASN A 282 -2.20 1.90 -4.68
C ASN A 282 -2.42 1.76 -3.16
N GLU A 283 -3.31 0.87 -2.73
CA GLU A 283 -3.64 0.62 -1.32
C GLU A 283 -4.05 1.89 -0.53
N ALA A 284 -4.51 2.96 -1.21
CA ALA A 284 -4.95 4.17 -0.53
C ALA A 284 -6.27 3.94 0.21
N GLY A 285 -6.29 4.26 1.49
CA GLY A 285 -7.41 3.98 2.38
C GLY A 285 -7.28 2.69 3.18
N MET A 286 -6.34 1.81 2.82
CA MET A 286 -6.10 0.57 3.56
C MET A 286 -5.23 0.76 4.81
N GLY A 287 -4.46 1.85 4.87
CA GLY A 287 -3.59 2.16 6.00
C GLY A 287 -2.29 1.37 6.05
N THR A 288 -2.05 0.50 5.10
CA THR A 288 -0.87 -0.38 5.02
C THR A 288 0.41 0.42 4.95
N ALA A 289 0.51 1.35 4.00
CA ALA A 289 1.66 2.22 3.84
C ALA A 289 1.93 3.11 5.07
N ALA A 290 0.90 3.46 5.85
CA ALA A 290 1.06 4.18 7.10
C ALA A 290 2.00 3.48 8.08
N ILE A 291 2.08 2.14 8.03
CA ILE A 291 2.99 1.33 8.86
C ILE A 291 4.45 1.57 8.45
N ALA A 292 4.74 1.55 7.13
CA ALA A 292 6.07 1.84 6.63
C ALA A 292 6.45 3.31 6.86
N HIS A 293 5.58 4.24 6.47
CA HIS A 293 5.82 5.68 6.62
C HIS A 293 5.95 6.12 8.07
N GLY A 294 5.22 5.49 9.00
CA GLY A 294 5.32 5.77 10.43
C GLY A 294 6.70 5.47 11.02
N SER A 295 7.48 4.60 10.37
CA SER A 295 8.84 4.27 10.81
C SER A 295 9.91 5.28 10.36
N ALA A 296 9.58 6.24 9.49
CA ALA A 296 10.54 7.18 8.91
C ALA A 296 11.01 8.25 9.89
N GLU A 297 12.29 8.56 9.90
CA GLU A 297 12.85 9.69 10.63
C GLU A 297 12.67 11.00 9.84
N VAL A 298 11.71 11.81 10.26
CA VAL A 298 11.40 13.13 9.67
C VAL A 298 11.20 14.18 10.74
N ASN A 299 11.50 15.44 10.39
CA ASN A 299 11.33 16.58 11.29
C ASN A 299 9.87 17.06 11.37
N HIS A 300 9.08 16.81 10.33
CA HIS A 300 7.68 17.22 10.29
C HIS A 300 6.81 16.15 9.60
N PRO A 301 5.63 15.80 10.16
CA PRO A 301 4.75 14.76 9.61
C PRO A 301 4.37 14.98 8.14
N ALA A 302 4.15 16.24 7.72
CA ALA A 302 3.81 16.55 6.32
C ALA A 302 4.93 16.21 5.33
N GLU A 303 6.19 16.15 5.76
CA GLU A 303 7.31 15.72 4.87
C GLU A 303 7.13 14.26 4.45
N GLN A 304 6.72 13.41 5.38
CA GLN A 304 6.45 12.02 5.05
C GLN A 304 5.10 11.86 4.32
N GLY A 305 4.12 12.70 4.64
CA GLY A 305 2.88 12.78 3.86
C GLY A 305 3.14 13.05 2.38
N MET A 306 4.08 13.96 2.05
CA MET A 306 4.48 14.22 0.66
C MET A 306 5.07 12.98 -0.03
N MET A 307 5.75 12.09 0.71
CA MET A 307 6.23 10.82 0.13
C MET A 307 5.06 9.90 -0.21
N GLY A 308 3.97 9.89 0.59
CA GLY A 308 2.73 9.17 0.25
C GLY A 308 2.03 9.69 -1.02
N ILE A 309 2.11 11.00 -1.29
CA ILE A 309 1.64 11.56 -2.58
C ILE A 309 2.43 10.96 -3.76
N LEU A 310 3.76 10.92 -3.63
CA LEU A 310 4.64 10.36 -4.67
C LEU A 310 4.48 8.87 -4.83
N GLU A 311 4.22 8.14 -3.77
CA GLU A 311 3.94 6.70 -3.81
C GLU A 311 2.80 6.39 -4.79
N VAL A 312 1.64 6.99 -4.59
CA VAL A 312 0.47 6.77 -5.47
C VAL A 312 0.71 7.29 -6.88
N PHE A 313 1.41 8.41 -7.02
CA PHE A 313 1.75 8.95 -8.33
C PHE A 313 2.62 7.98 -9.13
N LEU A 314 3.70 7.47 -8.54
CA LEU A 314 4.62 6.55 -9.19
C LEU A 314 3.94 5.22 -9.51
N ASP A 315 3.19 4.69 -8.56
CA ASP A 315 2.49 3.41 -8.70
C ASP A 315 1.36 3.47 -9.73
N THR A 316 0.37 4.31 -9.49
CA THR A 316 -0.88 4.29 -10.26
C THR A 316 -0.85 5.23 -11.46
N ILE A 317 -0.42 6.49 -11.27
CA ILE A 317 -0.46 7.46 -12.37
C ILE A 317 0.64 7.18 -13.40
N LEU A 318 1.81 6.74 -12.97
CA LEU A 318 2.91 6.47 -13.88
C LEU A 318 2.92 5.00 -14.36
N ILE A 319 3.16 4.04 -13.46
CA ILE A 319 3.41 2.64 -13.86
C ILE A 319 2.16 2.00 -14.47
N CYS A 320 0.97 2.13 -13.82
CA CYS A 320 -0.25 1.55 -14.38
C CYS A 320 -0.64 2.17 -15.72
N THR A 321 -0.42 3.49 -15.91
CA THR A 321 -0.66 4.14 -17.20
C THR A 321 0.25 3.59 -18.28
N LEU A 322 1.54 3.43 -17.99
CA LEU A 322 2.49 2.86 -18.95
C LEU A 322 2.10 1.43 -19.34
N THR A 323 1.72 0.59 -18.37
CA THR A 323 1.23 -0.77 -18.64
C THR A 323 0.00 -0.75 -19.53
N ALA A 324 -0.98 0.10 -19.21
CA ALA A 324 -2.20 0.23 -20.00
C ALA A 324 -1.92 0.67 -21.44
N LEU A 325 -1.08 1.68 -21.62
CA LEU A 325 -0.70 2.17 -22.94
C LEU A 325 0.06 1.10 -23.74
N VAL A 326 0.96 0.34 -23.11
CA VAL A 326 1.64 -0.80 -23.75
C VAL A 326 0.61 -1.81 -24.28
N ILE A 327 -0.36 -2.21 -23.46
CA ILE A 327 -1.41 -3.15 -23.87
C ILE A 327 -2.22 -2.60 -25.04
N LEU A 328 -2.70 -1.35 -24.95
CA LEU A 328 -3.57 -0.73 -25.95
C LEU A 328 -2.82 -0.41 -27.28
N CYS A 329 -1.53 -0.10 -27.20
CA CYS A 329 -0.71 0.22 -28.39
C CYS A 329 -0.09 -1.02 -29.03
N SER A 330 -0.02 -2.17 -28.35
CA SER A 330 0.64 -3.38 -28.85
C SER A 330 -0.02 -3.97 -30.10
N GLY A 331 -1.35 -3.83 -30.21
CA GLY A 331 -2.15 -4.44 -31.28
C GLY A 331 -2.56 -5.89 -31.02
N VAL A 332 -2.33 -6.40 -29.81
CA VAL A 332 -2.82 -7.73 -29.38
C VAL A 332 -4.34 -7.70 -29.22
N THR A 333 -4.98 -8.81 -29.58
CA THR A 333 -6.43 -8.97 -29.34
C THR A 333 -6.70 -9.03 -27.83
N ILE A 334 -7.53 -8.15 -27.31
CA ILE A 334 -7.91 -8.11 -25.90
C ILE A 334 -9.12 -9.05 -25.71
N PRO A 335 -9.00 -10.07 -24.84
CA PRO A 335 -10.11 -11.01 -24.56
C PRO A 335 -11.05 -10.38 -23.54
N TYR A 336 -11.96 -9.53 -24.02
CA TYR A 336 -12.93 -8.88 -23.16
C TYR A 336 -13.87 -9.88 -22.48
N GLY A 337 -14.20 -9.61 -21.21
CA GLY A 337 -15.06 -10.48 -20.39
C GLY A 337 -14.32 -11.61 -19.66
N CYS A 338 -13.02 -11.82 -19.94
CA CYS A 338 -12.21 -12.86 -19.31
C CYS A 338 -11.01 -12.25 -18.60
N ASP A 339 -10.80 -12.55 -17.33
CA ASP A 339 -9.55 -12.15 -16.64
C ASP A 339 -8.42 -13.12 -17.00
N VAL A 340 -7.56 -12.70 -17.91
CA VAL A 340 -6.38 -13.47 -18.35
C VAL A 340 -5.12 -13.12 -17.56
N GLY A 341 -5.25 -12.30 -16.54
CA GLY A 341 -4.14 -11.93 -15.67
C GLY A 341 -2.96 -11.31 -16.40
N GLY A 342 -1.74 -11.69 -16.00
CA GLY A 342 -0.48 -11.16 -16.55
C GLY A 342 -0.15 -11.62 -17.96
N GLU A 343 -0.85 -12.62 -18.51
CA GLU A 343 -0.58 -13.16 -19.85
C GLU A 343 -0.78 -12.09 -20.94
N LEU A 344 -1.85 -11.28 -20.84
CA LEU A 344 -2.09 -10.18 -21.79
C LEU A 344 -0.96 -9.16 -21.78
N THR A 345 -0.45 -8.81 -20.60
CA THR A 345 0.70 -7.90 -20.48
C THR A 345 1.93 -8.51 -21.15
N THR A 346 2.20 -9.79 -20.89
CA THR A 346 3.33 -10.50 -21.51
C THR A 346 3.19 -10.54 -23.03
N GLN A 347 2.02 -10.88 -23.56
CA GLN A 347 1.73 -10.86 -24.99
C GLN A 347 1.91 -9.47 -25.61
N ALA A 348 1.50 -8.42 -24.92
CA ALA A 348 1.67 -7.05 -25.39
C ALA A 348 3.15 -6.69 -25.59
N PHE A 349 4.01 -7.06 -24.65
CA PHE A 349 5.44 -6.81 -24.77
C PHE A 349 6.10 -7.71 -25.82
N THR A 350 5.76 -9.00 -25.84
CA THR A 350 6.37 -9.94 -26.78
C THR A 350 5.98 -9.65 -28.23
N SER A 351 4.82 -9.08 -28.50
CA SER A 351 4.41 -8.63 -29.84
C SER A 351 5.30 -7.53 -30.43
N VAL A 352 6.05 -6.81 -29.58
CA VAL A 352 6.93 -5.71 -30.00
C VAL A 352 8.41 -6.09 -29.90
N TRP A 353 8.81 -6.71 -28.78
CA TRP A 353 10.21 -7.03 -28.48
C TRP A 353 10.61 -8.47 -28.86
N GLY A 354 9.64 -9.36 -29.15
CA GLY A 354 9.87 -10.78 -29.33
C GLY A 354 9.87 -11.56 -28.01
N ASP A 355 9.99 -12.89 -28.10
CA ASP A 355 9.78 -13.78 -26.94
C ASP A 355 10.80 -13.63 -25.80
N TRP A 356 12.02 -13.16 -26.10
CA TRP A 356 13.07 -12.99 -25.11
C TRP A 356 12.68 -12.02 -23.98
N VAL A 357 11.82 -11.02 -24.27
CA VAL A 357 11.40 -10.04 -23.25
C VAL A 357 10.55 -10.68 -22.15
N SER A 358 9.91 -11.83 -22.43
CA SER A 358 9.14 -12.58 -21.41
C SER A 358 10.01 -12.98 -20.22
N VAL A 359 11.30 -13.28 -20.45
CA VAL A 359 12.26 -13.61 -19.38
C VAL A 359 12.51 -12.39 -18.49
N LEU A 360 12.67 -11.20 -19.10
CA LEU A 360 12.85 -9.96 -18.32
C LEU A 360 11.60 -9.59 -17.53
N LEU A 361 10.40 -9.77 -18.11
CA LEU A 361 9.14 -9.52 -17.43
C LEU A 361 8.92 -10.48 -16.27
N ALA A 362 9.20 -11.77 -16.45
CA ALA A 362 9.14 -12.74 -15.36
C ALA A 362 10.15 -12.42 -14.26
N GLY A 363 11.36 -12.02 -14.61
CA GLY A 363 12.37 -11.53 -13.67
C GLY A 363 11.91 -10.29 -12.90
N ALA A 364 11.33 -9.30 -13.59
CA ALA A 364 10.75 -8.12 -12.97
C ALA A 364 9.59 -8.48 -12.02
N LEU A 365 8.69 -9.38 -12.47
CA LEU A 365 7.57 -9.88 -11.66
C LEU A 365 8.07 -10.59 -10.40
N CYS A 366 9.10 -11.45 -10.50
CA CYS A 366 9.73 -12.09 -9.35
C CYS A 366 10.29 -11.08 -8.36
N CYS A 367 10.98 -10.05 -8.85
CA CYS A 367 11.56 -9.00 -8.01
C CYS A 367 10.49 -8.15 -7.33
N PHE A 368 9.44 -7.75 -8.06
CA PHE A 368 8.31 -7.01 -7.49
C PHE A 368 7.55 -7.84 -6.46
N ALA A 369 7.22 -9.09 -6.78
CA ALA A 369 6.53 -9.99 -5.85
C ALA A 369 7.36 -10.23 -4.58
N PHE A 370 8.67 -10.46 -4.71
CA PHE A 370 9.57 -10.58 -3.56
C PHE A 370 9.56 -9.31 -2.71
N ALA A 371 9.65 -8.13 -3.33
CA ALA A 371 9.56 -6.86 -2.61
C ALA A 371 8.21 -6.69 -1.90
N THR A 372 7.10 -7.08 -2.55
CA THR A 372 5.75 -7.03 -1.97
C THR A 372 5.62 -7.96 -0.76
N ILE A 373 6.16 -9.18 -0.82
CA ILE A 373 6.18 -10.09 0.32
C ILE A 373 6.93 -9.49 1.50
N LEU A 374 8.04 -8.79 1.25
CA LEU A 374 8.82 -8.12 2.31
C LEU A 374 8.07 -6.93 2.91
N GLY A 375 7.43 -6.09 2.08
CA GLY A 375 6.62 -4.95 2.53
C GLY A 375 5.45 -5.39 3.40
N TRP A 376 4.66 -6.33 2.91
CA TRP A 376 3.54 -6.92 3.65
C TRP A 376 4.00 -7.74 4.86
N GLY A 377 5.17 -8.39 4.77
CA GLY A 377 5.80 -9.04 5.91
C GLY A 377 6.06 -8.05 7.05
N LEU A 378 6.57 -6.85 6.74
CA LEU A 378 6.73 -5.78 7.72
C LEU A 378 5.37 -5.36 8.31
N TYR A 379 4.33 -5.20 7.47
CA TYR A 379 3.00 -4.80 7.93
C TYR A 379 2.41 -5.83 8.90
N GLY A 380 2.46 -7.10 8.55
CA GLY A 380 1.98 -8.18 9.41
C GLY A 380 2.79 -8.32 10.72
N ILE A 381 4.12 -8.16 10.66
CA ILE A 381 4.98 -8.10 11.86
C ILE A 381 4.53 -6.98 12.80
N ARG A 382 4.25 -5.78 12.30
CA ARG A 382 3.81 -4.64 13.11
C ARG A 382 2.41 -4.83 13.68
N CYS A 383 1.49 -5.42 12.92
CA CYS A 383 0.17 -5.81 13.40
C CYS A 383 0.24 -6.89 14.50
N ALA A 384 1.06 -7.91 14.30
CA ALA A 384 1.28 -8.96 15.30
C ALA A 384 1.98 -8.43 16.57
N TRP A 385 2.89 -7.47 16.41
CA TRP A 385 3.51 -6.81 17.57
C TRP A 385 2.49 -6.03 18.38
N PHE A 386 1.61 -5.27 17.73
CA PHE A 386 0.56 -4.50 18.41
C PHE A 386 -0.40 -5.39 19.22
N LEU A 387 -0.79 -6.57 18.68
CA LEU A 387 -1.72 -7.49 19.35
C LEU A 387 -1.06 -8.37 20.42
N PHE A 388 0.11 -8.93 20.12
CA PHE A 388 0.71 -10.01 20.89
C PHE A 388 2.11 -9.69 21.41
N GLY A 389 2.59 -8.46 21.19
CA GLY A 389 3.93 -8.03 21.58
C GLY A 389 5.04 -8.75 20.80
N HIS A 390 6.24 -8.73 21.38
CA HIS A 390 7.46 -9.22 20.72
C HIS A 390 7.44 -10.73 20.37
N ARG A 391 6.70 -11.53 21.14
CA ARG A 391 6.54 -12.98 20.84
C ARG A 391 5.68 -13.19 19.59
N GLY A 392 4.60 -12.40 19.45
CA GLY A 392 3.74 -12.44 18.25
C GLY A 392 4.46 -12.08 16.98
N MET A 393 5.37 -11.09 17.04
CA MET A 393 6.20 -10.71 15.91
C MET A 393 7.05 -11.87 15.39
N LYS A 394 7.74 -12.61 16.28
CA LYS A 394 8.58 -13.75 15.90
C LYS A 394 7.77 -14.90 15.33
N LEU A 395 6.63 -15.21 15.96
CA LEU A 395 5.73 -16.25 15.48
C LEU A 395 5.18 -15.91 14.08
N PHE A 396 4.76 -14.65 13.88
CA PHE A 396 4.28 -14.20 12.58
C PHE A 396 5.36 -14.34 11.50
N ALA A 397 6.59 -13.90 11.75
CA ALA A 397 7.69 -14.01 10.78
C ALA A 397 7.97 -15.46 10.39
N LEU A 398 7.91 -16.41 11.33
CA LEU A 398 8.04 -17.84 11.05
C LEU A 398 6.86 -18.34 10.18
N LEU A 399 5.62 -18.03 10.58
CA LEU A 399 4.42 -18.45 9.84
C LEU A 399 4.40 -17.85 8.43
N GLN A 400 4.78 -16.58 8.28
CA GLN A 400 4.90 -15.93 6.97
C GLN A 400 5.88 -16.68 6.05
N THR A 401 7.04 -17.07 6.59
CA THR A 401 8.05 -17.83 5.84
C THR A 401 7.52 -19.19 5.39
N VAL A 402 6.81 -19.91 6.27
CA VAL A 402 6.20 -21.22 5.94
C VAL A 402 5.11 -21.03 4.87
N THR A 403 4.27 -19.99 5.01
CA THR A 403 3.19 -19.72 4.06
C THR A 403 3.74 -19.45 2.65
N VAL A 404 4.92 -18.82 2.49
CA VAL A 404 5.58 -18.66 1.18
C VAL A 404 5.77 -20.02 0.49
N ALA A 405 6.35 -20.99 1.19
CA ALA A 405 6.59 -22.32 0.61
C ALA A 405 5.29 -23.06 0.30
N VAL A 406 4.32 -23.01 1.21
CA VAL A 406 3.02 -23.71 1.06
C VAL A 406 2.20 -23.11 -0.08
N SER A 407 2.21 -21.78 -0.23
CA SER A 407 1.45 -21.08 -1.28
C SER A 407 1.93 -21.42 -2.69
N ALA A 408 3.14 -21.95 -2.85
CA ALA A 408 3.68 -22.37 -4.14
C ALA A 408 2.93 -23.56 -4.76
N VAL A 409 2.23 -24.34 -3.94
CA VAL A 409 1.50 -25.55 -4.38
C VAL A 409 -0.01 -25.46 -4.17
N LEU A 410 -0.50 -24.37 -3.55
CA LEU A 410 -1.92 -24.16 -3.31
C LEU A 410 -2.65 -23.64 -4.56
N LYS A 411 -3.90 -24.08 -4.74
CA LYS A 411 -4.79 -23.55 -5.79
C LYS A 411 -5.24 -22.12 -5.47
N THR A 412 -5.23 -21.28 -6.45
CA THR A 412 -5.19 -19.82 -6.36
C THR A 412 -6.53 -19.15 -6.06
N GLU A 413 -7.64 -19.59 -6.68
CA GLU A 413 -8.89 -18.83 -6.74
C GLU A 413 -9.51 -18.50 -5.36
N THR A 414 -9.67 -19.51 -4.49
CA THR A 414 -10.26 -19.30 -3.16
C THR A 414 -9.35 -18.44 -2.27
N VAL A 415 -8.04 -18.57 -2.43
CA VAL A 415 -7.05 -17.79 -1.67
C VAL A 415 -7.11 -16.31 -2.06
N TRP A 416 -7.25 -16.02 -3.36
CA TRP A 416 -7.42 -14.65 -3.86
C TRP A 416 -8.68 -14.00 -3.30
N LEU A 417 -9.82 -14.67 -3.42
CA LEU A 417 -11.11 -14.16 -2.96
C LEU A 417 -11.11 -13.86 -1.45
N LEU A 418 -10.54 -14.77 -0.64
CA LEU A 418 -10.39 -14.58 0.80
C LEU A 418 -9.45 -13.42 1.12
N ALA A 419 -8.31 -13.36 0.44
CA ALA A 419 -7.31 -12.34 0.64
C ALA A 419 -7.84 -10.94 0.31
N GLU A 420 -8.52 -10.77 -0.81
CA GLU A 420 -9.15 -9.50 -1.19
C GLU A 420 -10.24 -9.09 -0.20
N THR A 421 -11.09 -10.03 0.25
CA THR A 421 -12.15 -9.76 1.23
C THR A 421 -11.59 -9.23 2.55
N VAL A 422 -10.57 -9.90 3.10
CA VAL A 422 -9.90 -9.51 4.34
C VAL A 422 -9.24 -8.14 4.19
N ASN A 423 -8.60 -7.90 3.06
CA ASN A 423 -7.95 -6.63 2.75
C ASN A 423 -8.95 -5.46 2.73
N GLY A 424 -10.11 -5.67 2.11
CA GLY A 424 -11.17 -4.66 2.11
C GLY A 424 -11.75 -4.38 3.51
N LEU A 425 -11.92 -5.41 4.35
CA LEU A 425 -12.37 -5.25 5.75
C LEU A 425 -11.35 -4.45 6.59
N MET A 426 -10.06 -4.57 6.32
CA MET A 426 -9.01 -3.81 6.98
C MET A 426 -9.10 -2.31 6.68
N ALA A 427 -9.60 -1.91 5.51
CA ALA A 427 -9.71 -0.50 5.13
C ALA A 427 -10.71 0.28 6.00
N LEU A 428 -11.78 -0.34 6.47
CA LEU A 428 -12.86 0.34 7.19
C LEU A 428 -12.37 1.07 8.46
N PRO A 429 -11.67 0.43 9.40
CA PRO A 429 -11.12 1.12 10.58
C PRO A 429 -10.21 2.29 10.23
N ASN A 430 -9.39 2.15 9.20
CA ASN A 430 -8.47 3.19 8.77
C ASN A 430 -9.20 4.40 8.18
N LEU A 431 -10.16 4.19 7.29
CA LEU A 431 -10.93 5.28 6.66
C LEU A 431 -11.73 6.08 7.72
N ILE A 432 -12.31 5.39 8.72
CA ILE A 432 -12.97 6.05 9.86
C ILE A 432 -11.97 6.90 10.64
N ALA A 433 -10.78 6.36 10.92
CA ALA A 433 -9.73 7.09 11.63
C ALA A 433 -9.25 8.32 10.85
N LEU A 434 -9.05 8.22 9.55
CA LEU A 434 -8.66 9.33 8.68
C LEU A 434 -9.69 10.45 8.67
N ALA A 435 -10.97 10.10 8.56
CA ALA A 435 -12.06 11.08 8.61
C ALA A 435 -12.11 11.78 9.98
N TYR A 436 -12.01 11.02 11.08
CA TYR A 436 -12.01 11.55 12.44
C TYR A 436 -10.80 12.46 12.72
N LEU A 437 -9.61 12.07 12.28
CA LEU A 437 -8.36 12.79 12.52
C LEU A 437 -8.07 13.89 11.48
N SER A 438 -8.98 14.14 10.55
CA SER A 438 -8.81 15.16 9.51
C SER A 438 -8.54 16.58 10.05
N PRO A 439 -9.10 17.04 11.20
CA PRO A 439 -8.75 18.35 11.76
C PRO A 439 -7.26 18.47 12.12
N GLU A 440 -6.68 17.41 12.68
CA GLU A 440 -5.24 17.38 13.00
C GLU A 440 -4.38 17.39 11.72
N LEU A 441 -4.78 16.64 10.70
CA LEU A 441 -4.12 16.68 9.40
C LEU A 441 -4.10 18.09 8.80
N ILE A 442 -5.24 18.79 8.86
CA ILE A 442 -5.36 20.18 8.36
C ILE A 442 -4.41 21.10 9.14
N ARG A 443 -4.34 20.95 10.46
CA ARG A 443 -3.42 21.70 11.32
C ARG A 443 -1.97 21.47 10.89
N LEU A 444 -1.54 20.22 10.77
CA LEU A 444 -0.18 19.85 10.33
C LEU A 444 0.15 20.40 8.93
N THR A 445 -0.80 20.31 8.01
CA THR A 445 -0.63 20.83 6.65
C THR A 445 -0.45 22.36 6.65
N ARG A 446 -1.24 23.09 7.44
CA ARG A 446 -1.14 24.54 7.57
C ARG A 446 0.17 24.97 8.23
N GLU A 447 0.59 24.29 9.28
CA GLU A 447 1.86 24.55 9.96
C GLU A 447 3.03 24.40 9.00
N TYR A 448 3.05 23.31 8.21
CA TYR A 448 4.09 23.06 7.21
C TYR A 448 4.10 24.13 6.11
N THR A 449 2.94 24.47 5.55
CA THR A 449 2.85 25.46 4.46
C THR A 449 3.26 26.86 4.92
N LYS A 450 2.96 27.25 6.15
CA LYS A 450 3.42 28.52 6.75
C LYS A 450 4.95 28.53 6.89
N ARG A 451 5.55 27.43 7.34
CA ARG A 451 7.02 27.32 7.53
C ARG A 451 7.79 27.34 6.21
N THR A 452 7.22 26.83 5.13
CA THR A 452 7.89 26.67 3.82
C THR A 452 7.54 27.76 2.82
N GLY A 453 6.66 28.72 3.17
CA GLY A 453 6.21 29.79 2.27
C GLY A 453 5.36 29.30 1.08
N THR A 454 4.87 28.07 1.11
CA THR A 454 3.98 27.54 0.09
C THR A 454 2.62 28.19 0.25
N LYS A 455 2.14 28.96 -0.76
CA LYS A 455 0.89 29.73 -0.68
C LYS A 455 -0.30 28.85 -0.29
N PRO A 456 -1.07 29.17 0.78
CA PRO A 456 -2.34 28.48 1.05
C PRO A 456 -3.36 28.90 -0.02
N VAL A 457 -4.17 27.96 -0.52
CA VAL A 457 -5.43 28.33 -1.19
C VAL A 457 -6.41 28.67 -0.08
N GLU A 458 -6.85 29.92 -0.01
CA GLU A 458 -7.98 30.32 0.84
C GLU A 458 -9.25 29.68 0.27
N VAL A 459 -9.58 28.49 0.77
CA VAL A 459 -10.94 27.98 0.64
C VAL A 459 -11.76 28.72 1.70
N THR A 460 -12.61 29.62 1.27
CA THR A 460 -13.49 30.42 2.13
C THR A 460 -14.42 29.49 2.92
N TYR A 461 -14.11 29.25 4.17
CA TYR A 461 -14.88 28.40 5.09
C TYR A 461 -16.08 29.17 5.69
N ALA A 462 -17.01 29.64 4.88
CA ALA A 462 -18.21 30.30 5.40
C ALA A 462 -19.33 29.35 5.86
N ALA A 463 -19.20 28.03 5.66
CA ALA A 463 -20.35 27.12 5.84
C ALA A 463 -20.22 26.03 6.95
N PHE A 464 -19.10 25.85 7.62
CA PHE A 464 -18.94 24.73 8.58
C PHE A 464 -18.23 25.10 9.89
N HIS A 465 -18.60 26.21 10.52
CA HIS A 465 -18.15 26.50 11.89
C HIS A 465 -19.26 26.15 12.88
N GLN A 466 -19.28 24.91 13.39
CA GLN A 466 -19.76 24.58 14.74
C GLN A 466 -19.23 23.19 15.18
N CYS A 467 -17.93 23.04 15.32
CA CYS A 467 -17.37 22.03 16.21
C CYS A 467 -16.30 22.69 17.09
N LYS A 468 -16.60 22.84 18.37
CA LYS A 468 -15.63 23.33 19.38
C LYS A 468 -14.42 22.40 19.43
N PRO A 469 -13.18 22.95 19.49
CA PRO A 469 -11.99 22.13 19.67
C PRO A 469 -12.02 21.45 21.04
N LEU A 470 -11.85 20.13 21.05
CA LEU A 470 -11.57 19.37 22.26
C LEU A 470 -10.24 19.86 22.85
N ARG A 471 -10.27 20.11 24.18
CA ARG A 471 -9.16 20.64 24.97
C ARG A 471 -7.85 19.90 24.69
N THR A 472 -6.80 20.67 24.42
CA THR A 472 -5.40 20.24 24.39
C THR A 472 -5.03 19.57 25.71
N PHE A 473 -4.70 18.30 25.67
CA PHE A 473 -3.98 17.64 26.76
C PHE A 473 -2.51 18.09 26.72
N SER A 474 -2.07 18.72 27.80
CA SER A 474 -0.68 19.04 28.08
C SER A 474 0.15 17.77 28.19
N HIS A 475 1.41 17.87 27.78
CA HIS A 475 2.43 16.82 27.82
C HIS A 475 2.57 16.22 29.23
N GLU A 476 1.85 15.16 29.53
CA GLU A 476 2.18 14.26 30.61
C GLU A 476 2.79 12.98 30.02
N LYS A 477 3.87 12.52 30.67
CA LYS A 477 4.69 11.40 30.28
C LYS A 477 3.85 10.16 29.99
N VAL A 478 3.97 9.65 28.76
CA VAL A 478 3.38 8.39 28.32
C VAL A 478 3.99 7.24 29.13
N PRO A 479 3.21 6.42 29.85
CA PRO A 479 3.73 5.23 30.53
C PRO A 479 4.15 4.20 29.48
N SER A 480 5.30 3.56 29.69
CA SER A 480 5.79 2.47 28.84
C SER A 480 4.77 1.32 28.74
N PRO A 481 4.54 0.75 27.54
CA PRO A 481 3.63 -0.38 27.36
C PRO A 481 4.26 -1.68 27.86
N GLY A 482 4.10 -1.95 29.16
CA GLY A 482 4.67 -3.16 29.78
C GLY A 482 4.07 -3.58 31.10
N ARG A 483 3.08 -2.86 31.62
CA ARG A 483 2.45 -3.24 32.89
C ARG A 483 0.93 -3.10 32.87
N CYS A 484 0.29 -4.06 32.26
CA CYS A 484 -1.13 -4.27 32.50
C CYS A 484 -1.40 -5.79 32.55
N CYS A 485 -1.01 -6.41 33.67
CA CYS A 485 -1.52 -7.65 34.22
C CYS A 485 -0.74 -7.98 35.48
N LYS A 486 -1.15 -7.38 36.61
CA LYS A 486 -1.07 -7.92 37.98
C LYS A 486 -1.53 -6.82 38.92
N LYS A 487 -2.80 -6.86 39.28
CA LYS A 487 -3.33 -6.40 40.55
C LYS A 487 -4.06 -7.59 41.13
N GLU A 488 -3.42 -8.20 42.11
CA GLU A 488 -4.03 -8.88 43.21
C GLU A 488 -3.01 -8.96 44.34
N GLY A 489 -3.36 -8.37 45.49
CA GLY A 489 -3.08 -8.75 46.84
C GLY A 489 -1.62 -8.58 47.34
N GLN A 490 -1.40 -7.55 48.11
CA GLN A 490 -0.90 -7.75 49.49
C GLN A 490 -0.87 -6.41 50.24
N GLU A 491 -1.53 -6.51 51.42
CA GLU A 491 -1.68 -5.51 52.46
C GLU A 491 -0.37 -5.21 53.19
N ASP A 492 -0.38 -4.02 53.76
CA ASP A 492 0.31 -3.50 54.94
C ASP A 492 1.37 -4.36 55.64
N LEU A 493 2.44 -3.70 56.00
CA LEU A 493 2.91 -3.57 57.39
C LEU A 493 4.14 -2.65 57.52
N SER A 494 3.87 -1.50 58.14
CA SER A 494 4.60 -0.81 59.23
C SER A 494 6.12 -0.67 59.24
N SER A 495 6.47 0.54 59.51
CA SER A 495 7.29 1.10 60.58
C SER A 495 8.75 1.51 60.32
N GLU A 496 8.95 2.79 60.49
CA GLU A 496 10.01 3.43 61.32
C GLU A 496 11.49 3.04 61.09
N HIS A 497 12.28 3.97 60.60
CA HIS A 497 13.33 4.63 61.39
C HIS A 497 14.10 5.71 60.61
N ARG A 498 14.02 6.95 61.04
CA ARG A 498 15.11 7.94 60.99
C ARG A 498 16.01 7.71 62.22
N PRO A 499 17.29 8.19 62.36
CA PRO A 499 17.77 9.48 61.84
C PRO A 499 19.31 9.56 61.51
N ALA A 500 19.67 10.74 61.01
CA ALA A 500 20.77 11.64 61.37
C ALA A 500 22.19 11.50 60.76
N ARG A 501 22.57 12.60 60.06
CA ARG A 501 23.76 13.47 60.20
C ARG A 501 25.17 12.90 60.15
N SER A 502 25.97 13.47 59.21
CA SER A 502 27.20 14.32 59.41
C SER A 502 27.90 14.39 58.03
N ALA A 503 28.12 15.54 57.37
CA ALA A 503 28.95 16.68 57.65
C ALA A 503 30.48 16.36 57.55
N HIS A 504 31.02 16.74 56.36
CA HIS A 504 32.29 17.40 56.03
C HIS A 504 33.62 16.66 56.24
N PRO A 505 34.68 17.07 55.59
CA PRO A 505 34.94 18.19 54.69
C PRO A 505 35.02 17.85 53.20
#